data_4ab456395d998c33ce4b31db7d7dff46
#
_entry.id   4ab456395d998c33ce4b31db7d7dff46
#
_cell.length_a   1.000
_cell.length_b   1.000
_cell.length_c   1.000
_cell.angle_alpha   90.00
_cell.angle_beta   90.00
_cell.angle_gamma   90.00
#
_symmetry.space_group_name_H-M   'P 1'
#
loop_
_entity.id
_entity.type
_entity.pdbx_description
1 polymer ?
#
loop_
_entity_poly.entity_id
_entity_poly.type
_entity_poly.pdbx_seq_one_letter_code
_entity_poly.pdbx_strand_id
1 'polypeptide(L)'
;MILIKLAKNKNKTIKEAYGKYYARPVVTETIGIDELAEHMASHNTPFSKGAIKGLLTDMVSCVKELVLQNKAVKIDNLAIFSIGIINKMGAANIKEWSLAKFVEGYRLRARATGKLSNTQLSLDANAKNAMDLLNSSESAAGDTTTGDTTQGGGTTEGGGTTEGGGTSQGGGTSQGGSTDGTGDNGDGLE
;
A
#
# COMPACT_ATOMS: atom_id res chain seq x y z
N MET A 1 6.01 6.47 5.79
CA MET A 1 7.35 7.04 5.51
C MET A 1 8.23 5.95 4.92
N ILE A 2 8.90 6.22 3.79
CA ILE A 2 9.78 5.26 3.12
C ILE A 2 11.22 5.49 3.59
N LEU A 3 11.86 4.44 4.11
CA LEU A 3 13.28 4.48 4.48
C LEU A 3 14.14 4.14 3.26
N ILE A 4 15.16 4.95 3.00
CA ILE A 4 16.11 4.73 1.92
C ILE A 4 17.53 4.57 2.44
N LYS A 5 18.34 3.79 1.75
CA LYS A 5 19.78 3.69 1.93
C LYS A 5 20.50 3.93 0.62
N LEU A 6 21.71 4.47 0.67
CA LEU A 6 22.58 4.64 -0.49
C LEU A 6 23.38 3.36 -0.72
N ALA A 7 23.35 2.85 -1.96
CA ALA A 7 24.11 1.68 -2.38
C ALA A 7 25.02 2.03 -3.55
N LYS A 8 26.31 1.71 -3.41
CA LYS A 8 27.31 1.91 -4.48
C LYS A 8 27.10 0.89 -5.58
N ASN A 9 27.01 1.35 -6.83
CA ASN A 9 26.92 0.47 -7.98
C ASN A 9 28.28 -0.18 -8.26
N LYS A 10 28.30 -1.51 -8.19
CA LYS A 10 29.49 -2.34 -8.43
C LYS A 10 29.51 -2.97 -9.84
N ASN A 11 28.50 -2.69 -10.66
CA ASN A 11 28.40 -3.24 -12.02
C ASN A 11 29.38 -2.53 -12.96
N LYS A 12 30.46 -3.20 -13.31
CA LYS A 12 31.50 -2.70 -14.22
C LYS A 12 31.06 -2.63 -15.68
N THR A 13 30.00 -3.34 -16.07
CA THR A 13 29.50 -3.37 -17.45
C THR A 13 28.95 -2.00 -17.88
N ILE A 14 28.37 -1.24 -16.92
CA ILE A 14 27.83 0.09 -17.20
C ILE A 14 28.82 1.13 -16.64
N LYS A 15 29.77 1.53 -17.49
CA LYS A 15 30.87 2.44 -17.10
C LYS A 15 30.39 3.73 -16.46
N GLU A 16 29.33 4.33 -16.96
CA GLU A 16 28.77 5.60 -16.47
C GLU A 16 28.13 5.49 -15.09
N ALA A 17 27.65 4.31 -14.73
CA ALA A 17 26.99 4.06 -13.44
C ALA A 17 27.93 3.45 -12.38
N TYR A 18 29.07 2.90 -12.81
CA TYR A 18 30.04 2.27 -11.91
C TYR A 18 30.57 3.26 -10.88
N GLY A 19 30.56 2.84 -9.63
CA GLY A 19 31.07 3.66 -8.51
C GLY A 19 30.12 4.73 -8.01
N LYS A 20 29.03 5.05 -8.72
CA LYS A 20 28.01 6.02 -8.27
C LYS A 20 27.08 5.41 -7.22
N TYR A 21 26.51 6.26 -6.38
CA TYR A 21 25.57 5.87 -5.33
C TYR A 21 24.12 6.04 -5.81
N TYR A 22 23.30 5.04 -5.52
CA TYR A 22 21.87 5.00 -5.87
C TYR A 22 21.03 4.75 -4.62
N ALA A 23 19.91 5.47 -4.52
CA ALA A 23 18.93 5.25 -3.47
C ALA A 23 18.25 3.88 -3.64
N ARG A 24 18.13 3.14 -2.54
CA ARG A 24 17.40 1.87 -2.47
C ARG A 24 16.48 1.87 -1.26
N PRO A 25 15.27 1.34 -1.38
CA PRO A 25 14.39 1.21 -0.22
C PRO A 25 14.96 0.22 0.79
N VAL A 26 14.73 0.48 2.06
CA VAL A 26 15.00 -0.47 3.15
C VAL A 26 13.70 -1.17 3.48
N VAL A 27 13.61 -2.45 3.14
CA VAL A 27 12.48 -3.29 3.55
C VAL A 27 12.77 -3.72 4.99
N THR A 28 11.93 -3.28 5.91
CA THR A 28 12.08 -3.59 7.34
C THR A 28 11.47 -4.93 7.69
N GLU A 29 10.38 -5.29 7.00
CA GLU A 29 9.58 -6.47 7.31
C GLU A 29 8.85 -6.96 6.06
N THR A 30 8.53 -8.25 6.02
CA THR A 30 7.68 -8.85 5.00
C THR A 30 6.43 -9.39 5.67
N ILE A 31 5.31 -8.76 5.41
CA ILE A 31 4.00 -9.09 5.97
C ILE A 31 3.40 -10.27 5.20
N GLY A 32 3.05 -11.35 5.92
CA GLY A 32 2.36 -12.51 5.38
C GLY A 32 0.84 -12.33 5.32
N ILE A 33 0.14 -13.32 4.75
CA ILE A 33 -1.32 -13.26 4.59
C ILE A 33 -2.07 -13.23 5.94
N ASP A 34 -1.52 -13.87 6.97
CA ASP A 34 -2.09 -13.90 8.33
C ASP A 34 -2.01 -12.53 9.01
N GLU A 35 -0.86 -11.88 8.90
CA GLU A 35 -0.62 -10.55 9.45
C GLU A 35 -1.39 -9.49 8.66
N LEU A 36 -1.48 -9.64 7.33
CA LEU A 36 -2.31 -8.77 6.50
C LEU A 36 -3.78 -8.89 6.90
N ALA A 37 -4.29 -10.11 7.11
CA ALA A 37 -5.67 -10.33 7.52
C ALA A 37 -5.96 -9.75 8.92
N GLU A 38 -5.00 -9.83 9.84
CA GLU A 38 -5.07 -9.22 11.16
C GLU A 38 -5.11 -7.69 11.06
N HIS A 39 -4.20 -7.12 10.28
CA HIS A 39 -4.17 -5.68 10.01
C HIS A 39 -5.50 -5.19 9.40
N MET A 40 -6.04 -5.91 8.40
CA MET A 40 -7.33 -5.57 7.82
C MET A 40 -8.47 -5.65 8.84
N ALA A 41 -8.47 -6.66 9.72
CA ALA A 41 -9.49 -6.80 10.76
C ALA A 41 -9.43 -5.66 11.80
N SER A 42 -8.26 -5.07 12.04
CA SER A 42 -8.09 -3.93 12.97
C SER A 42 -8.72 -2.63 12.48
N HIS A 43 -9.07 -2.50 11.20
CA HIS A 43 -9.72 -1.32 10.61
C HIS A 43 -11.24 -1.24 10.84
N ASN A 44 -11.75 -1.86 11.89
CA ASN A 44 -13.19 -1.84 12.25
C ASN A 44 -14.10 -2.38 11.14
N THR A 45 -13.69 -3.47 10.50
CA THR A 45 -14.47 -4.17 9.49
C THR A 45 -15.43 -5.19 10.16
N PRO A 46 -16.57 -5.53 9.55
CA PRO A 46 -17.48 -6.56 10.08
C PRO A 46 -16.93 -7.99 9.93
N PHE A 47 -15.77 -8.15 9.29
CA PHE A 47 -15.21 -9.46 8.97
C PHE A 47 -14.15 -9.87 10.01
N SER A 48 -14.22 -11.13 10.46
CA SER A 48 -13.18 -11.71 11.30
C SER A 48 -11.88 -11.93 10.53
N LYS A 49 -10.74 -11.95 11.23
CA LYS A 49 -9.42 -12.30 10.67
C LYS A 49 -9.47 -13.58 9.83
N GLY A 50 -10.17 -14.62 10.33
CA GLY A 50 -10.32 -15.89 9.62
C GLY A 50 -11.10 -15.78 8.31
N ALA A 51 -12.19 -15.00 8.30
CA ALA A 51 -12.98 -14.74 7.10
C ALA A 51 -12.16 -13.97 6.04
N ILE A 52 -11.41 -12.95 6.46
CA ILE A 52 -10.54 -12.17 5.58
C ILE A 52 -9.44 -13.07 5.00
N LYS A 53 -8.76 -13.88 5.82
CA LYS A 53 -7.73 -14.81 5.35
C LYS A 53 -8.28 -15.80 4.33
N GLY A 54 -9.46 -16.40 4.59
CA GLY A 54 -10.13 -17.28 3.66
C GLY A 54 -10.38 -16.62 2.30
N LEU A 55 -11.00 -15.43 2.31
CA LEU A 55 -11.30 -14.66 1.11
C LEU A 55 -10.03 -14.32 0.29
N LEU A 56 -8.96 -13.91 0.96
CA LEU A 56 -7.68 -13.60 0.29
C LEU A 56 -7.05 -14.87 -0.32
N THR A 57 -7.15 -16.01 0.35
CA THR A 57 -6.64 -17.29 -0.14
C THR A 57 -7.41 -17.75 -1.39
N ASP A 58 -8.74 -17.66 -1.34
CA ASP A 58 -9.61 -18.00 -2.47
C ASP A 58 -9.39 -17.05 -3.66
N MET A 59 -9.21 -15.76 -3.41
CA MET A 59 -8.87 -14.77 -4.43
C MET A 59 -7.58 -15.17 -5.18
N VAL A 60 -6.52 -15.54 -4.46
CA VAL A 60 -5.25 -15.97 -5.08
C VAL A 60 -5.46 -17.21 -5.94
N SER A 61 -6.25 -18.19 -5.47
CA SER A 61 -6.56 -19.42 -6.19
C SER A 61 -7.35 -19.13 -7.47
N CYS A 62 -8.37 -18.28 -7.41
CA CYS A 62 -9.17 -17.86 -8.56
C CYS A 62 -8.34 -17.06 -9.58
N VAL A 63 -7.50 -16.14 -9.12
CA VAL A 63 -6.60 -15.38 -10.01
C VAL A 63 -5.66 -16.34 -10.76
N LYS A 64 -5.08 -17.34 -10.08
CA LYS A 64 -4.23 -18.36 -10.70
C LYS A 64 -4.98 -19.14 -11.77
N GLU A 65 -6.19 -19.61 -11.46
CA GLU A 65 -7.02 -20.37 -12.41
C GLU A 65 -7.32 -19.56 -13.67
N LEU A 66 -7.81 -18.34 -13.52
CA LEU A 66 -8.18 -17.46 -14.64
C LEU A 66 -6.97 -17.08 -15.50
N VAL A 67 -5.83 -16.81 -14.88
CA VAL A 67 -4.59 -16.47 -15.61
C VAL A 67 -4.10 -17.68 -16.42
N LEU A 68 -4.22 -18.91 -15.90
CA LEU A 68 -3.89 -20.12 -16.64
C LEU A 68 -4.88 -20.43 -17.79
N GLN A 69 -6.09 -19.88 -17.72
CA GLN A 69 -7.05 -19.88 -18.84
C GLN A 69 -6.77 -18.75 -19.87
N ASN A 70 -5.60 -18.12 -19.80
CA ASN A 70 -5.21 -17.00 -20.68
C ASN A 70 -6.10 -15.75 -20.55
N LYS A 71 -6.71 -15.55 -19.38
CA LYS A 71 -7.49 -14.35 -19.05
C LYS A 71 -6.64 -13.39 -18.22
N ALA A 72 -6.77 -12.09 -18.47
CA ALA A 72 -6.21 -11.09 -17.59
C ALA A 72 -7.23 -10.77 -16.49
N VAL A 73 -6.78 -10.77 -15.23
CA VAL A 73 -7.60 -10.44 -14.07
C VAL A 73 -7.22 -9.06 -13.56
N LYS A 74 -8.15 -8.12 -13.62
CA LYS A 74 -7.97 -6.77 -13.07
C LYS A 74 -8.63 -6.71 -11.68
N ILE A 75 -7.84 -6.37 -10.67
CA ILE A 75 -8.33 -5.96 -9.36
C ILE A 75 -8.13 -4.44 -9.27
N ASP A 76 -9.23 -3.71 -9.18
CA ASP A 76 -9.20 -2.25 -9.19
C ASP A 76 -8.39 -1.71 -8.02
N ASN A 77 -7.59 -0.69 -8.28
CA ASN A 77 -6.65 -0.06 -7.33
C ASN A 77 -5.52 -0.98 -6.81
N LEU A 78 -5.39 -2.18 -7.34
CA LEU A 78 -4.29 -3.10 -6.99
C LEU A 78 -3.43 -3.38 -8.23
N ALA A 79 -3.84 -4.31 -9.08
CA ALA A 79 -3.05 -4.69 -10.25
C ALA A 79 -3.87 -5.41 -11.31
N ILE A 80 -3.31 -5.48 -12.53
CA ILE A 80 -3.74 -6.41 -13.57
C ILE A 80 -2.76 -7.57 -13.59
N PHE A 81 -3.28 -8.77 -13.38
CA PHE A 81 -2.55 -10.03 -13.41
C PHE A 81 -2.73 -10.70 -14.76
N SER A 82 -1.65 -11.22 -15.34
CA SER A 82 -1.69 -11.94 -16.63
C SER A 82 -0.53 -12.94 -16.72
N ILE A 83 -0.64 -13.90 -17.64
CA ILE A 83 0.45 -14.82 -17.91
C ILE A 83 1.45 -14.21 -18.88
N GLY A 84 2.72 -14.46 -18.65
CA GLY A 84 3.81 -14.15 -19.59
C GLY A 84 4.57 -15.41 -19.96
N ILE A 85 5.08 -15.47 -21.16
CA ILE A 85 5.91 -16.56 -21.67
C ILE A 85 7.37 -16.21 -21.48
N ILE A 86 8.17 -17.17 -21.03
CA ILE A 86 9.62 -17.10 -20.99
C ILE A 86 10.14 -17.87 -22.19
N ASN A 87 10.74 -17.16 -23.15
CA ASN A 87 11.31 -17.77 -24.33
C ASN A 87 12.80 -18.08 -24.11
N LYS A 88 13.27 -19.25 -24.56
CA LYS A 88 14.71 -19.60 -24.61
C LYS A 88 15.44 -18.77 -25.66
N MET A 89 14.89 -18.77 -26.86
CA MET A 89 15.39 -18.04 -28.03
C MET A 89 14.25 -17.80 -29.03
N GLY A 90 14.50 -16.99 -30.06
CA GLY A 90 13.58 -16.83 -31.18
C GLY A 90 13.82 -17.89 -32.26
N ALA A 91 12.77 -18.29 -32.99
CA ALA A 91 12.89 -19.10 -34.19
C ALA A 91 13.19 -18.21 -35.39
N ALA A 92 14.07 -18.65 -36.32
CA ALA A 92 14.35 -17.93 -37.55
C ALA A 92 13.15 -17.96 -38.52
N ASN A 93 12.35 -19.03 -38.47
CA ASN A 93 11.20 -19.23 -39.32
C ASN A 93 10.00 -19.75 -38.50
N ILE A 94 8.82 -19.27 -38.82
CA ILE A 94 7.58 -19.68 -38.11
C ILE A 94 7.31 -21.20 -38.24
N LYS A 95 7.73 -21.81 -39.38
CA LYS A 95 7.57 -23.25 -39.61
C LYS A 95 8.46 -24.12 -38.70
N GLU A 96 9.54 -23.56 -38.17
CA GLU A 96 10.48 -24.23 -37.28
C GLU A 96 10.11 -24.05 -35.83
N TRP A 97 9.14 -23.18 -35.55
CA TRP A 97 8.73 -22.88 -34.18
C TRP A 97 7.98 -24.07 -33.55
N SER A 98 8.37 -24.43 -32.35
CA SER A 98 7.66 -25.39 -31.55
C SER A 98 7.73 -24.99 -30.06
N LEU A 99 6.68 -25.29 -29.31
CA LEU A 99 6.58 -24.94 -27.90
C LEU A 99 7.74 -25.55 -27.10
N ALA A 100 8.00 -26.83 -27.30
CA ALA A 100 9.06 -27.55 -26.57
C ALA A 100 10.47 -27.00 -26.80
N LYS A 101 10.75 -26.47 -28.01
CA LYS A 101 12.07 -25.96 -28.38
C LYS A 101 12.30 -24.53 -27.93
N PHE A 102 11.30 -23.67 -28.02
CA PHE A 102 11.47 -22.23 -27.87
C PHE A 102 10.86 -21.64 -26.60
N VAL A 103 9.98 -22.36 -25.90
CA VAL A 103 9.41 -21.91 -24.63
C VAL A 103 10.16 -22.58 -23.47
N GLU A 104 10.67 -21.76 -22.56
CA GLU A 104 11.32 -22.22 -21.32
C GLU A 104 10.30 -22.42 -20.20
N GLY A 105 9.30 -21.54 -20.14
CA GLY A 105 8.29 -21.59 -19.09
C GLY A 105 7.34 -20.41 -19.12
N TYR A 106 6.62 -20.27 -18.02
CA TYR A 106 5.61 -19.24 -17.83
C TYR A 106 5.92 -18.42 -16.56
N ARG A 107 5.52 -17.17 -16.57
CA ARG A 107 5.66 -16.29 -15.41
C ARG A 107 4.40 -15.47 -15.19
N LEU A 108 4.11 -15.16 -13.94
CA LEU A 108 3.10 -14.16 -13.62
C LEU A 108 3.62 -12.77 -13.98
N ARG A 109 2.76 -11.99 -14.64
CA ARG A 109 2.96 -10.54 -14.84
C ARG A 109 1.90 -9.83 -14.02
N ALA A 110 2.34 -8.91 -13.17
CA ALA A 110 1.47 -8.03 -12.42
C ALA A 110 1.83 -6.57 -12.76
N ARG A 111 0.82 -5.77 -13.11
CA ARG A 111 0.99 -4.34 -13.40
C ARG A 111 0.07 -3.55 -12.48
N ALA A 112 0.64 -2.77 -11.58
CA ALA A 112 -0.10 -1.95 -10.65
C ALA A 112 -1.07 -0.98 -11.34
N THR A 113 -2.22 -0.72 -10.72
CA THR A 113 -3.28 0.15 -11.24
C THR A 113 -3.87 1.02 -10.13
N GLY A 114 -4.52 2.11 -10.53
CA GLY A 114 -5.23 3.02 -9.63
C GLY A 114 -4.34 3.54 -8.50
N LYS A 115 -4.75 3.32 -7.26
CA LYS A 115 -4.03 3.81 -6.06
C LYS A 115 -2.61 3.26 -5.91
N LEU A 116 -2.32 2.07 -6.46
CA LEU A 116 -0.98 1.49 -6.45
C LEU A 116 -0.18 1.76 -7.74
N SER A 117 -0.68 2.61 -8.64
CA SER A 117 0.09 3.04 -9.83
C SER A 117 1.35 3.80 -9.42
N ASN A 118 2.38 3.73 -10.25
CA ASN A 118 3.64 4.45 -9.99
C ASN A 118 3.46 5.95 -9.79
N THR A 119 2.54 6.57 -10.55
CA THR A 119 2.21 7.98 -10.41
C THR A 119 1.62 8.29 -9.05
N GLN A 120 0.60 7.52 -8.63
CA GLN A 120 -0.05 7.75 -7.34
C GLN A 120 0.91 7.49 -6.17
N LEU A 121 1.65 6.38 -6.21
CA LEU A 121 2.65 6.08 -5.18
C LEU A 121 3.73 7.16 -5.08
N SER A 122 4.13 7.77 -6.20
CA SER A 122 5.10 8.87 -6.18
C SER A 122 4.55 10.16 -5.56
N LEU A 123 3.24 10.42 -5.72
CA LEU A 123 2.56 11.56 -5.09
C LEU A 123 2.41 11.35 -3.57
N ASP A 124 2.08 10.13 -3.14
CA ASP A 124 1.81 9.81 -1.74
C ASP A 124 3.11 9.51 -0.95
N ALA A 125 4.23 9.28 -1.64
CA ALA A 125 5.49 8.86 -1.03
C ALA A 125 6.17 10.00 -0.25
N ASN A 126 6.50 9.72 1.01
CA ASN A 126 7.39 10.55 1.84
C ASN A 126 8.61 9.72 2.24
N ALA A 127 9.77 10.08 1.73
CA ALA A 127 11.01 9.33 1.92
C ALA A 127 11.99 10.06 2.85
N LYS A 128 12.65 9.32 3.74
CA LYS A 128 13.75 9.79 4.59
C LYS A 128 14.96 8.87 4.48
N ASN A 129 16.15 9.45 4.62
CA ASN A 129 17.38 8.67 4.68
C ASN A 129 17.46 7.92 6.01
N ALA A 130 17.70 6.60 5.98
CA ALA A 130 17.82 5.78 7.17
C ALA A 130 18.98 6.22 8.09
N MET A 131 20.07 6.74 7.52
CA MET A 131 21.21 7.26 8.29
C MET A 131 20.85 8.51 9.10
N ASP A 132 20.01 9.40 8.56
CA ASP A 132 19.61 10.62 9.27
C ASP A 132 18.72 10.30 10.50
N LEU A 133 17.97 9.21 10.44
CA LEU A 133 17.17 8.73 11.57
C LEU A 133 18.03 8.15 12.68
N LEU A 134 19.09 7.41 12.34
CA LEU A 134 20.04 6.87 13.34
C LEU A 134 20.78 8.01 14.03
N ASN A 135 21.27 8.99 13.27
CA ASN A 135 21.99 10.15 13.82
C ASN A 135 21.07 11.03 14.70
N SER A 136 19.79 11.15 14.36
CA SER A 136 18.82 11.90 15.17
C SER A 136 18.46 11.19 16.49
N SER A 137 18.50 9.86 16.53
CA SER A 137 18.28 9.08 17.75
C SER A 137 19.48 9.12 18.70
N GLU A 138 20.69 9.20 18.19
CA GLU A 138 21.92 9.37 19.01
C GLU A 138 22.01 10.77 19.61
N SER A 139 21.54 11.81 18.90
CA SER A 139 21.53 13.19 19.43
C SER A 139 20.50 13.40 20.54
N ALA A 140 19.43 12.59 20.58
CA ALA A 140 18.41 12.64 21.63
C ALA A 140 18.80 11.89 22.91
N ALA A 141 19.82 11.04 22.85
CA ALA A 141 20.31 10.25 24.00
C ALA A 141 21.46 10.90 24.77
N GLY A 142 21.95 12.08 24.35
CA GLY A 142 23.18 12.72 24.83
C GLY A 142 23.05 13.97 25.69
N ASP A 143 21.85 14.30 26.25
CA ASP A 143 21.75 15.44 27.16
C ASP A 143 21.07 15.06 28.49
N THR A 144 21.83 14.37 29.34
CA THR A 144 21.59 14.28 30.76
C THR A 144 22.94 14.35 31.49
N THR A 145 23.45 15.57 31.66
CA THR A 145 24.44 15.81 32.71
C THR A 145 24.31 17.21 33.29
N THR A 146 23.76 17.25 34.50
CA THR A 146 24.17 18.01 35.68
C THR A 146 24.67 19.45 35.51
N GLY A 147 24.04 20.34 36.26
CA GLY A 147 24.69 21.58 36.65
C GLY A 147 23.73 22.64 37.10
N ASP A 148 23.35 22.57 38.30
CA ASP A 148 23.58 23.49 39.43
C ASP A 148 22.87 24.86 39.41
N THR A 149 22.08 25.01 40.48
CA THR A 149 21.66 26.16 41.28
C THR A 149 22.03 27.58 40.76
N THR A 150 20.99 28.44 40.63
CA THR A 150 20.91 29.68 41.46
C THR A 150 19.51 30.35 41.35
N GLN A 151 19.05 30.68 42.47
CA GLN A 151 17.97 31.44 43.04
C GLN A 151 17.67 32.78 42.33
N GLY A 152 16.37 33.14 42.24
CA GLY A 152 15.96 34.52 41.96
C GLY A 152 14.46 34.64 41.73
N GLY A 153 13.75 35.09 42.78
CA GLY A 153 12.35 35.23 42.93
C GLY A 153 11.66 36.33 42.13
N GLY A 154 10.35 36.24 42.09
CA GLY A 154 9.48 37.28 41.53
C GLY A 154 8.02 36.80 41.51
N THR A 155 7.32 37.09 42.56
CA THR A 155 5.86 37.05 42.71
C THR A 155 5.15 38.03 41.79
N THR A 156 4.03 37.65 41.17
CA THR A 156 2.79 38.47 41.13
C THR A 156 1.57 37.61 40.78
N GLU A 157 0.56 37.82 41.56
CA GLU A 157 -0.81 37.26 41.54
C GLU A 157 -1.67 37.90 40.44
N GLY A 158 -2.79 37.24 40.13
CA GLY A 158 -3.98 37.77 39.47
C GLY A 158 -4.63 36.67 38.64
N GLY A 159 -5.70 36.00 38.96
CA GLY A 159 -7.00 36.36 39.46
C GLY A 159 -7.95 36.52 38.25
N GLY A 160 -8.90 35.56 38.07
CA GLY A 160 -9.97 35.73 37.09
C GLY A 160 -10.75 34.47 36.76
N THR A 161 -11.69 34.13 37.60
CA THR A 161 -12.85 33.26 37.39
C THR A 161 -13.86 33.87 36.45
N THR A 162 -14.45 33.10 35.53
CA THR A 162 -15.87 33.24 35.14
C THR A 162 -16.43 31.94 34.58
N GLU A 163 -17.48 31.50 35.21
CA GLU A 163 -18.41 30.42 34.81
C GLU A 163 -19.37 30.91 33.69
N GLY A 164 -19.97 29.96 33.00
CA GLY A 164 -21.16 30.15 32.14
C GLY A 164 -21.28 28.98 31.19
N GLY A 165 -22.06 28.00 31.33
CA GLY A 165 -23.44 27.75 31.55
C GLY A 165 -24.25 27.93 30.26
N GLY A 166 -24.66 26.82 29.59
CA GLY A 166 -25.54 26.93 28.43
C GLY A 166 -25.93 25.57 27.82
N THR A 167 -26.94 24.96 28.40
CA THR A 167 -27.75 23.88 27.85
C THR A 167 -28.68 24.42 26.75
N SER A 168 -28.88 23.70 25.66
CA SER A 168 -30.16 23.67 24.93
C SER A 168 -30.32 22.40 24.09
N GLN A 169 -31.39 21.79 24.41
CA GLN A 169 -32.10 20.66 23.87
C GLN A 169 -32.94 21.12 22.65
N GLY A 170 -33.12 20.27 21.67
CA GLY A 170 -34.05 20.48 20.54
C GLY A 170 -33.96 19.33 19.58
N GLY A 171 -34.80 18.49 19.66
CA GLY A 171 -35.75 17.61 19.16
C GLY A 171 -36.36 18.01 17.82
N GLY A 172 -36.46 17.05 16.90
CA GLY A 172 -37.12 17.22 15.60
C GLY A 172 -37.23 15.91 14.85
N THR A 173 -38.29 15.18 15.12
CA THR A 173 -38.85 14.08 14.34
C THR A 173 -39.58 14.66 13.11
N SER A 174 -39.42 14.06 11.94
CA SER A 174 -40.47 14.01 10.92
C SER A 174 -40.30 12.82 9.98
N GLN A 175 -41.40 12.18 9.88
CA GLN A 175 -41.84 10.99 9.19
C GLN A 175 -42.42 11.37 7.81
N GLY A 176 -42.40 10.40 6.88
CA GLY A 176 -43.21 10.40 5.61
C GLY A 176 -42.34 10.46 4.37
N GLY A 177 -42.51 9.63 3.37
CA GLY A 177 -43.65 8.86 2.91
C GLY A 177 -43.24 7.98 1.73
N SER A 178 -43.97 6.89 1.58
CA SER A 178 -44.03 5.97 0.46
C SER A 178 -44.48 6.63 -0.83
N THR A 179 -43.93 6.19 -1.97
CA THR A 179 -44.77 6.03 -3.19
C THR A 179 -44.21 4.89 -4.06
N ASP A 180 -45.06 3.93 -4.28
CA ASP A 180 -45.04 2.89 -5.31
C ASP A 180 -44.92 3.49 -6.72
N GLY A 181 -44.29 2.71 -7.61
CA GLY A 181 -44.26 2.99 -9.05
C GLY A 181 -43.89 1.73 -9.83
N THR A 182 -44.91 0.88 -10.03
CA THR A 182 -44.96 -0.20 -11.02
C THR A 182 -44.89 0.32 -12.45
N GLY A 183 -44.20 -0.44 -13.32
CA GLY A 183 -44.20 -0.25 -14.78
C GLY A 183 -43.24 -1.26 -15.40
N ASP A 184 -43.64 -2.30 -15.73
CA ASP A 184 -44.08 -3.28 -16.72
C ASP A 184 -43.79 -2.87 -18.18
N ASN A 185 -43.55 -3.91 -19.00
CA ASN A 185 -43.36 -4.02 -20.45
C ASN A 185 -41.93 -3.78 -20.99
N GLY A 186 -41.41 -4.62 -21.87
CA GLY A 186 -41.92 -5.72 -22.62
C GLY A 186 -40.96 -5.96 -23.81
N ASP A 187 -40.86 -7.19 -24.20
CA ASP A 187 -40.58 -7.79 -25.51
C ASP A 187 -39.63 -7.15 -26.54
N GLY A 188 -38.88 -8.04 -27.17
CA GLY A 188 -38.42 -7.95 -28.56
C GLY A 188 -37.05 -8.62 -28.82
N LEU A 189 -37.07 -9.86 -29.10
CA LEU A 189 -36.54 -10.62 -30.27
C LEU A 189 -35.79 -9.78 -31.33
N GLU A 190 -34.53 -10.11 -31.56
CA GLU A 190 -33.87 -10.74 -32.72
C GLU A 190 -32.37 -10.88 -32.46
#